data_ff75e4b6d9d4d6eb61e1480dec2369cf
#
_entry.id   ff75e4b6d9d4d6eb61e1480dec2369cf
#
_cell.length_a   1.000
_cell.length_b   1.000
_cell.length_c   1.000
_cell.angle_alpha   90.00
_cell.angle_beta   90.00
_cell.angle_gamma   90.00
#
_symmetry.space_group_name_H-M   'P 1'
#
loop_
_entity.id
_entity.type
_entity.pdbx_description
1 polymer ?
#
loop_
_entity_poly.entity_id
_entity_poly.type
_entity_poly.pdbx_seq_one_letter_code
_entity_poly.pdbx_strand_id
1 'polypeptide(L)'
;MKVPLTELTDRLKRFRARMDRVQPGWELAAIVGKVPLYYFTGTMPDGLLFIPQDGDAVFWVRKSYERAVDESLFPDIRKMRSYRDIATGMNPLTSTVYLETDLVSISQLRLMQKYLPFTDVRPVDEEVSAVRAVKSRYELSLMAHAGKILISVILMPVRILRSKNYHVM
;
A
#
# COMPACT_ATOMS: atom_id res chain seq x y z
N MET A 1 8.76 -7.84 -11.77
CA MET A 1 7.35 -8.00 -12.29
C MET A 1 6.53 -6.89 -11.64
N LYS A 2 5.87 -6.04 -12.44
CA LYS A 2 5.00 -4.97 -11.92
C LYS A 2 3.62 -5.52 -11.59
N VAL A 3 2.97 -4.96 -10.56
CA VAL A 3 1.57 -5.27 -10.26
C VAL A 3 0.70 -4.71 -11.39
N PRO A 4 -0.22 -5.49 -11.99
CA PRO A 4 -1.09 -5.01 -13.06
C PRO A 4 -1.95 -3.82 -12.63
N LEU A 5 -2.16 -2.85 -13.53
CA LEU A 5 -2.98 -1.67 -13.25
C LEU A 5 -4.42 -2.05 -12.86
N THR A 6 -4.99 -3.06 -13.51
CA THR A 6 -6.32 -3.58 -13.18
C THR A 6 -6.41 -4.04 -11.72
N GLU A 7 -5.38 -4.75 -11.23
CA GLU A 7 -5.32 -5.18 -9.83
C GLU A 7 -5.25 -3.99 -8.87
N LEU A 8 -4.40 -2.98 -9.16
CA LEU A 8 -4.29 -1.76 -8.34
C LEU A 8 -5.63 -1.01 -8.29
N THR A 9 -6.29 -0.87 -9.43
CA THR A 9 -7.61 -0.24 -9.54
C THR A 9 -8.67 -0.99 -8.74
N ASP A 10 -8.69 -2.32 -8.81
CA ASP A 10 -9.65 -3.15 -8.08
C ASP A 10 -9.42 -3.11 -6.56
N ARG A 11 -8.17 -2.96 -6.12
CA ARG A 11 -7.83 -2.77 -4.69
C ARG A 11 -8.35 -1.44 -4.18
N LEU A 12 -8.20 -0.35 -4.93
CA LEU A 12 -8.76 0.96 -4.60
C LEU A 12 -10.29 0.92 -4.55
N LYS A 13 -10.94 0.28 -5.53
CA LYS A 13 -12.42 0.11 -5.52
C LYS A 13 -12.90 -0.65 -4.29
N ARG A 14 -12.24 -1.76 -3.93
CA ARG A 14 -12.58 -2.54 -2.73
C ARG A 14 -12.42 -1.73 -1.45
N PHE A 15 -11.34 -0.92 -1.37
CA PHE A 15 -11.12 -0.04 -0.24
C PHE A 15 -12.22 1.02 -0.11
N ARG A 16 -12.54 1.73 -1.21
CA ARG A 16 -13.62 2.72 -1.22
C ARG A 16 -14.97 2.11 -0.83
N ALA A 17 -15.33 0.97 -1.41
CA ALA A 17 -16.59 0.29 -1.08
C ALA A 17 -16.65 -0.14 0.40
N ARG A 18 -15.53 -0.48 1.03
CA ARG A 18 -15.48 -0.73 2.46
C ARG A 18 -15.65 0.55 3.25
N MET A 19 -14.93 1.62 2.90
CA MET A 19 -15.04 2.92 3.56
C MET A 19 -16.46 3.47 3.49
N ASP A 20 -17.10 3.42 2.33
CA ASP A 20 -18.50 3.87 2.13
C ASP A 20 -19.48 3.15 3.06
N ARG A 21 -19.24 1.87 3.33
CA ARG A 21 -20.08 1.06 4.20
C ARG A 21 -19.83 1.30 5.69
N VAL A 22 -18.57 1.48 6.09
CA VAL A 22 -18.16 1.51 7.50
C VAL A 22 -18.07 2.94 8.03
N GLN A 23 -17.69 3.88 7.17
CA GLN A 23 -17.46 5.28 7.50
C GLN A 23 -18.25 6.20 6.55
N PRO A 24 -19.59 6.18 6.58
CA PRO A 24 -20.40 7.01 5.69
C PRO A 24 -20.00 8.50 5.78
N GLY A 25 -19.81 9.14 4.62
CA GLY A 25 -19.41 10.53 4.56
C GLY A 25 -17.91 10.77 4.74
N TRP A 26 -17.07 9.73 4.62
CA TRP A 26 -15.64 9.92 4.53
C TRP A 26 -15.30 10.66 3.23
N GLU A 27 -14.25 11.47 3.24
CA GLU A 27 -13.84 12.25 2.08
C GLU A 27 -12.43 11.90 1.60
N LEU A 28 -11.51 11.65 2.54
CA LEU A 28 -10.10 11.45 2.23
C LEU A 28 -9.46 10.43 3.17
N ALA A 29 -8.74 9.45 2.60
CA ALA A 29 -7.85 8.57 3.35
C ALA A 29 -6.39 8.84 2.96
N ALA A 30 -5.48 8.71 3.93
CA ALA A 30 -4.04 8.90 3.77
C ALA A 30 -3.28 7.67 4.26
N ILE A 31 -2.56 7.01 3.36
CA ILE A 31 -1.83 5.78 3.61
C ILE A 31 -0.33 6.07 3.65
N VAL A 32 0.34 5.64 4.71
CA VAL A 32 1.78 5.89 4.96
C VAL A 32 2.59 4.60 5.12
N GLY A 33 1.93 3.51 5.51
CA GLY A 33 2.57 2.23 5.77
C GLY A 33 3.19 1.63 4.51
N LYS A 34 4.42 1.14 4.57
CA LYS A 34 5.12 0.56 3.40
C LYS A 34 4.35 -0.59 2.76
N VAL A 35 3.80 -1.49 3.58
CA VAL A 35 3.06 -2.66 3.06
C VAL A 35 1.73 -2.26 2.42
N PRO A 36 0.89 -1.40 3.04
CA PRO A 36 -0.27 -0.82 2.37
C PRO A 36 0.07 0.02 1.14
N LEU A 37 1.13 0.82 1.16
CA LEU A 37 1.60 1.54 -0.03
C LEU A 37 1.88 0.57 -1.19
N TYR A 38 2.65 -0.49 -0.94
CA TYR A 38 2.87 -1.52 -1.97
C TYR A 38 1.57 -2.15 -2.45
N TYR A 39 0.65 -2.43 -1.54
CA TYR A 39 -0.64 -3.03 -1.87
C TYR A 39 -1.43 -2.17 -2.85
N PHE A 40 -1.54 -0.86 -2.60
CA PHE A 40 -2.33 0.04 -3.42
C PHE A 40 -1.59 0.58 -4.65
N THR A 41 -0.27 0.72 -4.59
CA THR A 41 0.50 1.39 -5.66
C THR A 41 1.46 0.47 -6.41
N GLY A 42 1.74 -0.73 -5.90
CA GLY A 42 2.70 -1.66 -6.49
C GLY A 42 4.17 -1.30 -6.24
N THR A 43 4.44 -0.28 -5.41
CA THR A 43 5.78 0.14 -4.99
C THR A 43 5.75 0.67 -3.56
N MET A 44 6.89 0.73 -2.86
CA MET A 44 6.93 1.14 -1.44
C MET A 44 8.07 2.10 -1.09
N PRO A 45 8.37 3.12 -1.88
CA PRO A 45 9.26 4.18 -1.47
C PRO A 45 8.64 5.01 -0.34
N ASP A 46 9.43 5.86 0.28
CA ASP A 46 8.97 6.76 1.33
C ASP A 46 8.04 7.82 0.74
N GLY A 47 6.80 7.83 1.16
CA GLY A 47 5.76 8.70 0.59
C GLY A 47 4.43 8.60 1.31
N LEU A 48 3.41 9.18 0.70
CA LEU A 48 2.06 9.30 1.21
C LEU A 48 1.07 9.12 0.06
N LEU A 49 0.19 8.13 0.16
CA LEU A 49 -0.88 7.90 -0.81
C LEU A 49 -2.18 8.52 -0.27
N PHE A 50 -2.74 9.45 -1.04
CA PHE A 50 -4.08 9.96 -0.80
C PHE A 50 -5.09 9.24 -1.66
N ILE A 51 -6.15 8.77 -1.03
CA ILE A 51 -7.29 8.11 -1.67
C ILE A 51 -8.53 8.95 -1.32
N PRO A 52 -9.01 9.79 -2.22
CA PRO A 52 -10.28 10.48 -2.03
C PRO A 52 -11.44 9.49 -2.22
N GLN A 53 -12.60 9.81 -1.62
CA GLN A 53 -13.83 9.07 -1.85
C GLN A 53 -14.17 9.09 -3.35
N ASP A 54 -14.16 10.28 -3.94
CA ASP A 54 -14.38 10.51 -5.36
C ASP A 54 -13.13 11.04 -6.04
N GLY A 55 -12.87 10.62 -7.30
CA GLY A 55 -11.74 11.07 -8.08
C GLY A 55 -10.51 10.16 -7.98
N ASP A 56 -9.38 10.65 -8.44
CA ASP A 56 -8.16 9.87 -8.59
C ASP A 56 -7.33 9.88 -7.32
N ALA A 57 -6.77 8.71 -6.98
CA ALA A 57 -5.82 8.59 -5.90
C ALA A 57 -4.43 9.08 -6.37
N VAL A 58 -3.70 9.77 -5.48
CA VAL A 58 -2.40 10.38 -5.79
C VAL A 58 -1.34 9.88 -4.81
N PHE A 59 -0.25 9.37 -5.34
CA PHE A 59 0.89 8.92 -4.55
C PHE A 59 2.01 9.95 -4.55
N TRP A 60 2.20 10.63 -3.41
CA TRP A 60 3.26 11.59 -3.19
C TRP A 60 4.52 10.91 -2.64
N VAL A 61 5.59 10.94 -3.41
CA VAL A 61 6.86 10.26 -3.10
C VAL A 61 7.91 11.26 -2.65
N ARG A 62 8.45 11.05 -1.45
CA ARG A 62 9.47 11.90 -0.84
C ARG A 62 10.89 11.48 -1.23
N LYS A 63 11.15 10.16 -1.24
CA LYS A 63 12.45 9.59 -1.57
C LYS A 63 12.30 8.51 -2.63
N SER A 64 13.28 8.39 -3.50
CA SER A 64 13.32 7.37 -4.57
C SER A 64 12.13 7.48 -5.55
N TYR A 65 11.82 8.70 -5.99
CA TYR A 65 10.72 8.96 -6.92
C TYR A 65 10.90 8.21 -8.23
N GLU A 66 12.10 8.24 -8.81
CA GLU A 66 12.43 7.57 -10.07
C GLU A 66 12.17 6.06 -9.97
N ARG A 67 12.52 5.46 -8.84
CA ARG A 67 12.22 4.06 -8.54
C ARG A 67 10.70 3.80 -8.47
N ALA A 68 9.94 4.70 -7.84
CA ALA A 68 8.49 4.56 -7.77
C ALA A 68 7.85 4.50 -9.15
N VAL A 69 8.26 5.40 -10.06
CA VAL A 69 7.77 5.46 -11.44
C VAL A 69 8.22 4.23 -12.24
N ASP A 70 9.46 3.76 -12.02
CA ASP A 70 9.96 2.58 -12.71
C ASP A 70 9.29 1.28 -12.24
N GLU A 71 9.04 1.10 -10.94
CA GLU A 71 8.47 -0.14 -10.37
C GLU A 71 6.95 -0.26 -10.51
N SER A 72 6.22 0.86 -10.62
CA SER A 72 4.76 0.91 -10.55
C SER A 72 4.09 1.17 -11.89
N LEU A 73 2.83 0.71 -12.02
CA LEU A 73 1.87 1.12 -13.03
C LEU A 73 0.79 2.05 -12.46
N PHE A 74 0.98 2.56 -11.25
CA PHE A 74 0.05 3.49 -10.62
C PHE A 74 0.02 4.80 -11.41
N PRO A 75 -1.16 5.36 -11.75
CA PRO A 75 -1.27 6.41 -12.77
C PRO A 75 -0.75 7.78 -12.31
N ASP A 76 -0.95 8.15 -11.04
CA ASP A 76 -0.56 9.48 -10.54
C ASP A 76 0.45 9.37 -9.40
N ILE A 77 1.72 9.41 -9.77
CA ILE A 77 2.86 9.44 -8.86
C ILE A 77 3.52 10.81 -8.95
N ARG A 78 3.54 11.55 -7.84
CA ARG A 78 4.10 12.89 -7.77
C ARG A 78 5.28 12.96 -6.83
N LYS A 79 6.29 13.75 -7.18
CA LYS A 79 7.43 14.02 -6.31
C LYS A 79 7.06 15.09 -5.28
N MET A 80 7.42 14.86 -4.00
CA MET A 80 7.32 15.88 -2.97
C MET A 80 8.65 16.07 -2.24
N ARG A 81 8.94 17.29 -1.85
CA ARG A 81 10.04 17.67 -0.95
C ARG A 81 9.53 17.92 0.46
N SER A 82 8.30 18.43 0.54
CA SER A 82 7.63 18.75 1.81
C SER A 82 6.11 18.59 1.67
N TYR A 83 5.38 18.60 2.79
CA TYR A 83 3.91 18.59 2.77
C TYR A 83 3.31 19.85 2.14
N ARG A 84 4.09 20.93 1.96
CA ARG A 84 3.65 22.12 1.21
C ARG A 84 3.35 21.78 -0.25
N ASP A 85 4.12 20.88 -0.85
CA ASP A 85 3.91 20.49 -2.25
C ASP A 85 2.55 19.80 -2.42
N ILE A 86 2.12 19.03 -1.40
CA ILE A 86 0.79 18.43 -1.36
C ILE A 86 -0.29 19.51 -1.25
N ALA A 87 -0.11 20.47 -0.34
CA ALA A 87 -1.07 21.56 -0.13
C ALA A 87 -1.31 22.39 -1.40
N THR A 88 -0.29 22.55 -2.25
CA THR A 88 -0.41 23.27 -3.52
C THR A 88 -0.92 22.39 -4.67
N GLY A 89 -0.62 21.09 -4.65
CA GLY A 89 -0.95 20.14 -5.72
C GLY A 89 -2.26 19.38 -5.55
N MET A 90 -2.89 19.46 -4.37
CA MET A 90 -4.20 18.90 -4.07
C MET A 90 -5.09 19.98 -3.46
N ASN A 91 -6.01 20.54 -4.23
CA ASN A 91 -6.94 21.55 -3.75
C ASN A 91 -8.34 21.33 -4.38
N PRO A 92 -9.43 21.31 -3.60
CA PRO A 92 -9.47 21.48 -2.13
C PRO A 92 -9.05 20.23 -1.36
N LEU A 93 -8.40 20.42 -0.20
CA LEU A 93 -8.18 19.40 0.81
C LEU A 93 -9.23 19.53 1.90
N THR A 94 -9.77 18.41 2.35
CA THR A 94 -10.73 18.34 3.47
C THR A 94 -10.03 18.53 4.82
N SER A 95 -10.79 18.98 5.83
CA SER A 95 -10.31 19.08 7.21
C SER A 95 -10.27 17.73 7.93
N THR A 96 -11.08 16.77 7.50
CA THR A 96 -11.14 15.42 8.05
C THR A 96 -10.29 14.48 7.19
N VAL A 97 -9.38 13.73 7.80
CA VAL A 97 -8.58 12.72 7.13
C VAL A 97 -8.60 11.39 7.89
N TYR A 98 -8.77 10.30 7.16
CA TYR A 98 -8.61 8.94 7.68
C TYR A 98 -7.17 8.50 7.46
N LEU A 99 -6.42 8.30 8.55
CA LEU A 99 -4.97 8.10 8.56
C LEU A 99 -4.62 6.78 9.26
N GLU A 100 -3.54 6.13 8.84
CA GLU A 100 -2.97 4.97 9.56
C GLU A 100 -2.33 5.45 10.87
N THR A 101 -3.15 5.54 11.93
CA THR A 101 -2.75 6.12 13.23
C THR A 101 -1.77 5.26 14.01
N ASP A 102 -1.76 3.95 13.77
CA ASP A 102 -0.81 3.02 14.39
C ASP A 102 0.64 3.23 13.89
N LEU A 103 0.81 3.86 12.73
CA LEU A 103 2.10 4.05 12.06
C LEU A 103 2.62 5.48 12.10
N VAL A 104 1.74 6.44 12.32
CA VAL A 104 2.08 7.88 12.29
C VAL A 104 2.43 8.37 13.68
N SER A 105 3.66 8.82 13.88
CA SER A 105 4.06 9.46 15.12
C SER A 105 3.37 10.82 15.33
N ILE A 106 3.20 11.23 16.58
CA ILE A 106 2.62 12.56 16.92
C ILE A 106 3.43 13.68 16.27
N SER A 107 4.76 13.55 16.21
CA SER A 107 5.61 14.55 15.56
C SER A 107 5.37 14.64 14.07
N GLN A 108 5.17 13.51 13.41
CA GLN A 108 4.83 13.45 11.99
C GLN A 108 3.44 14.04 11.72
N LEU A 109 2.45 13.70 12.55
CA LEU A 109 1.11 14.26 12.45
C LEU A 109 1.12 15.80 12.60
N ARG A 110 1.81 16.31 13.61
CA ARG A 110 1.97 17.78 13.80
C ARG A 110 2.64 18.46 12.60
N LEU A 111 3.62 17.78 12.00
CA LEU A 111 4.27 18.29 10.79
C LEU A 111 3.33 18.29 9.58
N MET A 112 2.47 17.28 9.44
CA MET A 112 1.42 17.27 8.41
C MET A 112 0.43 18.40 8.64
N GLN A 113 -0.11 18.56 9.85
CA GLN A 113 -1.06 19.61 10.23
C GLN A 113 -0.52 21.03 10.07
N LYS A 114 0.80 21.21 10.11
CA LYS A 114 1.42 22.53 9.83
C LYS A 114 1.18 23.02 8.40
N TYR A 115 1.01 22.11 7.44
CA TYR A 115 0.91 22.45 6.01
C TYR A 115 -0.42 22.01 5.39
N LEU A 116 -1.10 21.04 5.98
CA LEU A 116 -2.36 20.46 5.50
C LEU A 116 -3.49 20.79 6.49
N PRO A 117 -4.73 21.01 6.03
CA PRO A 117 -5.83 21.48 6.88
C PRO A 117 -6.42 20.41 7.81
N PHE A 118 -5.71 19.33 8.09
CA PHE A 118 -6.18 18.17 8.86
C PHE A 118 -6.39 18.51 10.34
N THR A 119 -7.61 18.89 10.71
CA THR A 119 -8.00 19.18 12.09
C THR A 119 -8.69 17.99 12.75
N ASP A 120 -9.42 17.16 11.98
CA ASP A 120 -10.06 15.94 12.44
C ASP A 120 -9.35 14.73 11.81
N VAL A 121 -8.66 13.93 12.64
CA VAL A 121 -7.90 12.75 12.23
C VAL A 121 -8.56 11.51 12.79
N ARG A 122 -8.96 10.59 11.91
CA ARG A 122 -9.62 9.33 12.25
C ARG A 122 -8.78 8.14 11.81
N PRO A 123 -8.82 7.01 12.54
CA PRO A 123 -8.06 5.83 12.15
C PRO A 123 -8.65 5.16 10.90
N VAL A 124 -7.76 4.57 10.06
CA VAL A 124 -8.12 3.76 8.88
C VAL A 124 -7.44 2.39 8.90
N ASP A 125 -6.73 2.09 9.96
CA ASP A 125 -5.87 0.90 10.09
C ASP A 125 -6.66 -0.40 9.92
N GLU A 126 -7.85 -0.48 10.52
CA GLU A 126 -8.73 -1.65 10.44
C GLU A 126 -9.25 -1.86 9.02
N GLU A 127 -9.70 -0.81 8.34
CA GLU A 127 -10.24 -0.86 6.98
C GLU A 127 -9.18 -1.31 5.97
N VAL A 128 -7.97 -0.77 6.10
CA VAL A 128 -6.82 -1.17 5.29
C VAL A 128 -6.47 -2.65 5.51
N SER A 129 -6.44 -3.07 6.76
CA SER A 129 -6.15 -4.46 7.14
C SER A 129 -7.21 -5.42 6.61
N ALA A 130 -8.48 -5.07 6.73
CA ALA A 130 -9.61 -5.88 6.29
C ALA A 130 -9.65 -6.07 4.77
N VAL A 131 -9.36 -5.02 3.98
CA VAL A 131 -9.29 -5.13 2.52
C VAL A 131 -8.14 -6.03 2.08
N ARG A 132 -7.00 -5.96 2.77
CA ARG A 132 -5.82 -6.81 2.50
C ARG A 132 -6.01 -8.26 2.98
N ALA A 133 -6.88 -8.51 3.95
CA ALA A 133 -7.16 -9.86 4.45
C ALA A 133 -7.79 -10.74 3.37
N VAL A 134 -8.66 -10.18 2.52
CA VAL A 134 -9.31 -10.90 1.42
C VAL A 134 -8.43 -10.84 0.17
N LYS A 135 -7.85 -11.99 -0.19
CA LYS A 135 -6.91 -12.10 -1.32
C LYS A 135 -7.63 -12.15 -2.65
N SER A 136 -7.11 -11.39 -3.63
CA SER A 136 -7.56 -11.46 -5.02
C SER A 136 -7.10 -12.74 -5.72
N ARG A 137 -7.66 -13.03 -6.90
CA ARG A 137 -7.17 -14.14 -7.75
C ARG A 137 -5.70 -13.96 -8.13
N TYR A 138 -5.28 -12.73 -8.39
CA TYR A 138 -3.88 -12.39 -8.68
C TYR A 138 -2.98 -12.73 -7.49
N GLU A 139 -3.35 -12.29 -6.29
CA GLU A 139 -2.59 -12.58 -5.05
C GLU A 139 -2.53 -14.07 -4.76
N LEU A 140 -3.65 -14.79 -4.90
CA LEU A 140 -3.68 -16.25 -4.73
C LEU A 140 -2.77 -16.98 -5.73
N SER A 141 -2.71 -16.51 -6.98
CA SER A 141 -1.81 -17.09 -7.98
C SER A 141 -0.33 -16.91 -7.60
N LEU A 142 0.04 -15.74 -7.09
CA LEU A 142 1.41 -15.47 -6.60
C LEU A 142 1.75 -16.32 -5.37
N MET A 143 0.82 -16.42 -4.43
CA MET A 143 1.00 -17.26 -3.22
C MET A 143 1.17 -18.74 -3.60
N ALA A 144 0.38 -19.26 -4.55
CA ALA A 144 0.51 -20.63 -5.04
C ALA A 144 1.86 -20.85 -5.74
N HIS A 145 2.32 -19.88 -6.53
CA HIS A 145 3.64 -19.93 -7.17
C HIS A 145 4.77 -19.94 -6.13
N ALA A 146 4.73 -19.03 -5.17
CA ALA A 146 5.71 -18.97 -4.09
C ALA A 146 5.72 -20.26 -3.25
N GLY A 147 4.55 -20.83 -2.97
CA GLY A 147 4.44 -22.12 -2.27
C GLY A 147 5.11 -23.27 -3.03
N LYS A 148 4.95 -23.35 -4.36
CA LYS A 148 5.63 -24.35 -5.19
C LYS A 148 7.15 -24.22 -5.12
N ILE A 149 7.69 -23.00 -5.18
CA ILE A 149 9.12 -22.72 -5.05
C ILE A 149 9.61 -23.16 -3.67
N LEU A 150 8.90 -22.80 -2.61
CA LEU A 150 9.27 -23.14 -1.23
C LEU A 150 9.33 -24.67 -1.05
N ILE A 151 8.31 -25.39 -1.52
CA ILE A 151 8.28 -26.86 -1.46
C ILE A 151 9.46 -27.46 -2.23
N SER A 152 9.79 -26.94 -3.42
CA SER A 152 10.92 -27.45 -4.20
C SER A 152 12.25 -27.26 -3.49
N VAL A 153 12.44 -26.11 -2.81
CA VAL A 153 13.66 -25.82 -2.03
C VAL A 153 13.78 -26.73 -0.79
N ILE A 154 12.67 -26.95 -0.09
CA ILE A 154 12.66 -27.83 1.10
C ILE A 154 12.91 -29.30 0.72
N LEU A 155 12.35 -29.75 -0.38
CA LEU A 155 12.50 -31.16 -0.83
C LEU A 155 13.86 -31.44 -1.52
N MET A 156 14.58 -30.42 -1.97
CA MET A 156 15.86 -30.57 -2.64
C MET A 156 16.91 -31.27 -1.78
N PRO A 157 17.14 -30.89 -0.50
CA PRO A 157 18.08 -31.61 0.39
C PRO A 157 17.67 -33.07 0.61
N VAL A 158 16.39 -33.36 0.75
CA VAL A 158 15.87 -34.73 0.96
C VAL A 158 16.14 -35.61 -0.26
N ARG A 159 15.99 -35.08 -1.47
CA ARG A 159 16.33 -35.79 -2.70
C ARG A 159 17.85 -36.07 -2.81
N ILE A 160 18.69 -35.09 -2.45
CA ILE A 160 20.16 -35.25 -2.48
C ILE A 160 20.60 -36.31 -1.46
N LEU A 161 20.02 -36.31 -0.26
CA LEU A 161 20.33 -37.31 0.76
C LEU A 161 19.86 -38.73 0.37
N ARG A 162 18.70 -38.86 -0.30
CA ARG A 162 18.24 -40.17 -0.84
C ARG A 162 19.06 -40.65 -2.01
N SER A 163 19.59 -39.78 -2.87
CA SER A 163 20.38 -40.16 -4.04
C SER A 163 21.81 -40.58 -3.68
N LYS A 164 22.35 -40.08 -2.58
CA LYS A 164 23.59 -40.56 -2.00
C LYS A 164 23.24 -41.67 -1.01
N ASN A 165 23.26 -42.93 -1.48
CA ASN A 165 23.16 -44.10 -0.61
C ASN A 165 24.25 -44.00 0.48
N TYR A 166 23.95 -43.36 1.59
CA TYR A 166 24.75 -43.55 2.81
C TYR A 166 24.36 -44.93 3.34
N HIS A 167 25.10 -45.96 2.93
CA HIS A 167 25.18 -47.18 3.71
C HIS A 167 25.81 -46.81 5.06
N VAL A 168 24.95 -46.70 6.07
CA VAL A 168 25.41 -46.72 7.47
C VAL A 168 25.88 -48.15 7.69
N MET A 169 27.20 -48.35 7.77
CA MET A 169 27.80 -49.56 8.36
C MET A 169 27.53 -49.55 9.84
#